data_935222a18661e9e330a2901d42c0e970
#
_entry.id   935222a18661e9e330a2901d42c0e970
#
_cell.length_a   1.000
_cell.length_b   1.000
_cell.length_c   1.000
_cell.angle_alpha   90.00
_cell.angle_beta   90.00
_cell.angle_gamma   90.00
#
_symmetry.space_group_name_H-M   'P 1'
#
loop_
_entity.id
_entity.type
_entity.pdbx_description
1 polymer ?
#
loop_
_entity_poly.entity_id
_entity_poly.type
_entity_poly.pdbx_seq_one_letter_code
_entity_poly.pdbx_strand_id
1 'polypeptide(L)'
;MIFSVKSPILGFEHIKTMELIELDKFFVKLASKDDETSFTMINPFALRSYEFDIPSYYEELMDIKESSQLRIYNIIVVALPLEKSTVNFVAPIVCNMDNMTLSQVVLDIAKYPQYG
;
A
#
# COMPACT_ATOMS: atom_id res chain seq x y z
N MET A 1 -14.22 -3.26 -0.72
CA MET A 1 -13.91 -2.85 0.68
C MET A 1 -13.48 -1.39 0.69
N ILE A 2 -14.12 -0.61 1.52
CA ILE A 2 -13.88 0.85 1.59
C ILE A 2 -12.98 1.15 2.80
N PHE A 3 -11.94 1.96 2.57
CA PHE A 3 -10.96 2.34 3.59
C PHE A 3 -10.90 3.85 3.75
N SER A 4 -10.65 4.30 4.99
CA SER A 4 -10.25 5.67 5.27
C SER A 4 -8.73 5.78 5.16
N VAL A 5 -8.25 6.78 4.43
CA VAL A 5 -6.82 7.03 4.26
C VAL A 5 -6.33 7.85 5.45
N LYS A 6 -5.38 7.30 6.22
CA LYS A 6 -4.83 7.97 7.40
C LYS A 6 -3.56 8.75 7.09
N SER A 7 -2.61 8.11 6.40
CA SER A 7 -1.45 8.82 5.86
C SER A 7 -1.53 8.71 4.34
N PRO A 8 -1.50 9.81 3.60
CA PRO A 8 -1.84 9.82 2.18
C PRO A 8 -0.81 9.13 1.30
N ILE A 9 -1.25 8.76 0.11
CA ILE A 9 -0.35 8.35 -0.96
C ILE A 9 0.34 9.62 -1.46
N LEU A 10 1.67 9.60 -1.49
CA LEU A 10 2.47 10.75 -1.89
C LEU A 10 2.08 11.25 -3.29
N GLY A 11 1.79 12.55 -3.39
CA GLY A 11 1.30 13.17 -4.61
C GLY A 11 -0.23 13.15 -4.75
N PHE A 12 -0.94 12.46 -3.84
CA PHE A 12 -2.40 12.28 -3.89
C PHE A 12 -3.03 12.57 -2.53
N GLU A 13 -2.54 13.62 -1.87
CA GLU A 13 -2.91 13.97 -0.50
C GLU A 13 -4.38 14.35 -0.35
N HIS A 14 -5.04 14.71 -1.45
CA HIS A 14 -6.46 15.05 -1.45
C HIS A 14 -7.39 13.83 -1.29
N ILE A 15 -6.90 12.62 -1.55
CA ILE A 15 -7.72 11.41 -1.48
C ILE A 15 -7.86 10.95 -0.03
N LYS A 16 -9.10 10.87 0.46
CA LYS A 16 -9.41 10.51 1.85
C LYS A 16 -10.10 9.17 1.99
N THR A 17 -10.72 8.68 0.92
CA THR A 17 -11.47 7.42 0.93
C THR A 17 -11.15 6.63 -0.33
N MET A 18 -10.83 5.35 -0.16
CA MET A 18 -10.46 4.49 -1.28
C MET A 18 -11.16 3.14 -1.18
N GLU A 19 -11.40 2.54 -2.33
CA GLU A 19 -11.98 1.21 -2.43
C GLU A 19 -10.94 0.22 -2.94
N LEU A 20 -10.79 -0.91 -2.22
CA LEU A 20 -9.94 -2.01 -2.61
C LEU A 20 -10.79 -3.03 -3.37
N ILE A 21 -10.37 -3.33 -4.60
CA ILE A 21 -11.08 -4.23 -5.50
C ILE A 21 -10.13 -5.35 -5.91
N GLU A 22 -10.49 -6.60 -5.60
CA GLU A 22 -9.68 -7.73 -6.01
C GLU A 22 -9.86 -7.98 -7.52
N LEU A 23 -8.75 -8.07 -8.26
CA LEU A 23 -8.75 -8.33 -9.70
C LEU A 23 -8.51 -9.81 -9.96
N ASP A 24 -7.51 -10.38 -9.31
CA ASP A 24 -7.20 -11.80 -9.39
C ASP A 24 -6.39 -12.23 -8.16
N LYS A 25 -5.72 -13.38 -8.23
CA LYS A 25 -4.94 -13.94 -7.13
C LYS A 25 -3.79 -13.04 -6.65
N PHE A 26 -3.20 -12.25 -7.56
CA PHE A 26 -2.00 -11.48 -7.27
C PHE A 26 -2.24 -9.98 -7.27
N PHE A 27 -3.20 -9.51 -8.04
CA PHE A 27 -3.41 -8.09 -8.31
C PHE A 27 -4.70 -7.57 -7.68
N VAL A 28 -4.62 -6.34 -7.21
CA VAL A 28 -5.77 -5.60 -6.68
C VAL A 28 -5.76 -4.19 -7.27
N LYS A 29 -6.91 -3.55 -7.28
CA LYS A 29 -7.07 -2.17 -7.68
C LYS A 29 -7.45 -1.35 -6.45
N LEU A 30 -6.81 -0.21 -6.28
CA LEU A 30 -7.14 0.76 -5.24
C LEU A 30 -7.69 2.01 -5.91
N ALA A 31 -9.00 2.24 -5.78
CA ALA A 31 -9.70 3.31 -6.48
C ALA A 31 -10.13 4.40 -5.51
N SER A 32 -9.87 5.65 -5.88
CA SER A 32 -10.34 6.81 -5.13
C SER A 32 -11.88 6.89 -5.17
N LYS A 33 -12.48 7.24 -4.05
CA LYS A 33 -13.91 7.58 -3.98
C LYS A 33 -14.13 9.09 -4.16
N ASP A 34 -13.05 9.87 -4.19
CA ASP A 34 -13.09 11.33 -4.29
C ASP A 34 -12.94 11.82 -5.73
N ASP A 35 -12.27 11.05 -6.58
CA ASP A 35 -12.04 11.38 -8.00
C ASP A 35 -11.84 10.11 -8.84
N GLU A 36 -11.31 10.25 -10.06
CA GLU A 36 -11.11 9.16 -11.00
C GLU A 36 -9.78 8.41 -10.82
N THR A 37 -8.97 8.80 -9.83
CA THR A 37 -7.66 8.21 -9.60
C THR A 37 -7.77 6.74 -9.16
N SER A 38 -6.94 5.89 -9.73
CA SER A 38 -6.81 4.51 -9.29
C SER A 38 -5.38 4.02 -9.45
N PHE A 39 -5.04 3.01 -8.65
CA PHE A 39 -3.73 2.37 -8.67
C PHE A 39 -3.89 0.88 -8.83
N THR A 40 -3.01 0.26 -9.61
CA THR A 40 -2.87 -1.20 -9.62
C THR A 40 -1.81 -1.57 -8.59
N MET A 41 -2.10 -2.56 -7.76
CA MET A 41 -1.20 -3.03 -6.73
C MET A 41 -1.01 -4.54 -6.84
N ILE A 42 0.11 -5.02 -6.31
CA ILE A 42 0.41 -6.44 -6.25
C ILE A 42 0.63 -6.85 -4.79
N ASN A 43 0.31 -8.12 -4.49
CA ASN A 43 0.73 -8.75 -3.25
C ASN A 43 2.25 -9.01 -3.36
N PRO A 44 3.10 -8.31 -2.57
CA PRO A 44 4.56 -8.41 -2.71
C PRO A 44 5.09 -9.81 -2.42
N PHE A 45 4.40 -10.59 -1.60
CA PHE A 45 4.82 -11.94 -1.23
C PHE A 45 4.75 -12.92 -2.40
N ALA A 46 4.06 -12.55 -3.49
CA ALA A 46 4.05 -13.32 -4.74
C ALA A 46 5.34 -13.13 -5.54
N LEU A 47 6.14 -12.10 -5.23
CA LEU A 47 7.34 -11.74 -6.00
C LEU A 47 8.63 -12.08 -5.26
N ARG A 48 8.67 -11.88 -3.94
CA ARG A 48 9.88 -12.00 -3.15
C ARG A 48 9.56 -12.06 -1.66
N SER A 49 10.56 -12.43 -0.86
CA SER A 49 10.49 -12.24 0.59
C SER A 49 10.41 -10.74 0.88
N TYR A 50 9.49 -10.36 1.72
CA TYR A 50 9.23 -8.95 1.98
C TYR A 50 8.92 -8.76 3.46
N GLU A 51 9.85 -8.16 4.18
CA GLU A 51 9.72 -7.95 5.62
C GLU A 51 10.15 -6.52 5.96
N PHE A 52 9.38 -5.88 6.82
CA PHE A 52 9.73 -4.59 7.37
C PHE A 52 8.95 -4.37 8.67
N ASP A 53 9.47 -3.48 9.51
CA ASP A 53 8.77 -3.03 10.71
C ASP A 53 7.96 -1.79 10.36
N ILE A 54 6.70 -1.76 10.79
CA ILE A 54 5.87 -0.58 10.61
C ILE A 54 6.31 0.45 11.65
N PRO A 55 6.74 1.66 11.21
CA PRO A 55 7.12 2.71 12.17
C PRO A 55 5.98 3.03 13.13
N SER A 56 6.31 3.34 14.37
CA SER A 56 5.33 3.59 15.43
C SER A 56 4.36 4.74 15.09
N TYR A 57 4.80 5.71 14.31
CA TYR A 57 3.93 6.77 13.81
C TYR A 57 2.68 6.22 13.13
N TYR A 58 2.88 5.25 12.22
CA TYR A 58 1.76 4.63 11.47
C TYR A 58 0.94 3.70 12.35
N GLU A 59 1.58 3.01 13.28
CA GLU A 59 0.88 2.15 14.23
C GLU A 59 -0.12 2.93 15.07
N GLU A 60 0.30 4.09 15.55
CA GLU A 60 -0.58 4.98 16.32
C GLU A 60 -1.68 5.58 15.45
N LEU A 61 -1.32 6.04 14.25
CA LEU A 61 -2.24 6.69 13.33
C LEU A 61 -3.38 5.78 12.90
N MET A 62 -3.09 4.49 12.71
CA MET A 62 -4.05 3.48 12.24
C MET A 62 -4.58 2.59 13.36
N ASP A 63 -4.20 2.83 14.60
CA ASP A 63 -4.55 2.00 15.75
C ASP A 63 -4.18 0.53 15.52
N ILE A 64 -2.96 0.29 15.04
CA ILE A 64 -2.44 -1.05 14.80
C ILE A 64 -1.96 -1.66 16.11
N LYS A 65 -2.44 -2.86 16.39
CA LYS A 65 -2.05 -3.64 17.56
C LYS A 65 -1.41 -4.94 17.10
N GLU A 66 -0.80 -5.66 18.02
CA GLU A 66 -0.15 -6.94 17.73
C GLU A 66 -1.14 -7.95 17.13
N SER A 67 -2.40 -7.89 17.54
CA SER A 67 -3.47 -8.77 17.05
C SER A 67 -4.14 -8.27 15.76
N SER A 68 -3.76 -7.12 15.25
CA SER A 68 -4.42 -6.53 14.07
C SER A 68 -4.24 -7.39 12.83
N GLN A 69 -5.30 -7.51 12.04
CA GLN A 69 -5.24 -8.17 10.74
C GLN A 69 -4.85 -7.14 9.68
N LEU A 70 -3.66 -7.31 9.14
CA LEU A 70 -3.09 -6.39 8.16
C LEU A 70 -2.99 -7.05 6.78
N ARG A 71 -3.17 -6.24 5.75
CA ARG A 71 -2.81 -6.61 4.38
C ARG A 71 -1.82 -5.59 3.85
N ILE A 72 -0.87 -6.07 3.07
CA ILE A 72 0.21 -5.25 2.51
C ILE A 72 0.23 -5.43 1.01
N TYR A 73 0.24 -4.31 0.31
CA TYR A 73 0.30 -4.27 -1.15
C TYR A 73 1.32 -3.24 -1.59
N ASN A 74 1.84 -3.42 -2.81
CA ASN A 74 2.75 -2.45 -3.41
C ASN A 74 2.19 -1.94 -4.73
N ILE A 75 2.26 -0.63 -4.90
CA ILE A 75 1.81 0.03 -6.14
C ILE A 75 2.75 -0.35 -7.28
N ILE A 76 2.16 -0.68 -8.43
CA ILE A 76 2.89 -0.98 -9.66
C ILE A 76 2.77 0.21 -10.59
N VAL A 77 3.88 0.59 -11.21
CA VAL A 77 3.90 1.51 -12.34
C VAL A 77 4.13 0.66 -13.59
N VAL A 78 3.08 0.52 -14.39
CA VAL A 78 3.13 -0.26 -15.62
C VAL A 78 3.76 0.58 -16.73
N ALA A 79 4.74 0.01 -17.40
CA ALA A 79 5.45 0.66 -18.50
C ALA A 79 5.41 -0.18 -19.77
N LEU A 80 5.78 0.44 -20.89
CA LEU A 80 5.95 -0.25 -22.18
C LEU A 80 7.40 -0.11 -22.62
N PRO A 81 8.13 -1.21 -22.88
CA PRO A 81 7.67 -2.61 -22.72
C PRO A 81 7.46 -3.01 -21.26
N LEU A 82 6.69 -4.04 -21.02
CA LEU A 82 6.28 -4.47 -19.66
C LEU A 82 7.45 -4.76 -18.72
N GLU A 83 8.60 -5.17 -19.27
CA GLU A 83 9.81 -5.43 -18.47
C GLU A 83 10.34 -4.20 -17.76
N LYS A 84 9.93 -3.00 -18.20
CA LYS A 84 10.30 -1.74 -17.57
C LYS A 84 9.33 -1.32 -16.47
N SER A 85 8.31 -2.09 -16.24
CA SER A 85 7.39 -1.84 -15.13
C SER A 85 8.11 -1.97 -13.79
N THR A 86 7.71 -1.17 -12.81
CA THR A 86 8.34 -1.12 -11.50
C THR A 86 7.32 -1.35 -10.39
N VAL A 87 7.82 -1.88 -9.28
CA VAL A 87 7.05 -2.09 -8.06
C VAL A 87 7.64 -1.22 -6.96
N ASN A 88 6.80 -0.46 -6.30
CA ASN A 88 7.24 0.43 -5.23
C ASN A 88 7.33 -0.34 -3.90
N PHE A 89 8.48 -0.95 -3.64
CA PHE A 89 8.72 -1.70 -2.41
C PHE A 89 9.04 -0.81 -1.21
N VAL A 90 9.53 0.41 -1.43
CA VAL A 90 9.97 1.29 -0.34
C VAL A 90 8.82 2.04 0.32
N ALA A 91 7.65 2.08 -0.33
CA ALA A 91 6.49 2.77 0.20
C ALA A 91 5.22 1.90 0.06
N PRO A 92 5.13 0.80 0.81
CA PRO A 92 3.98 -0.10 0.73
C PRO A 92 2.69 0.55 1.22
N ILE A 93 1.58 0.04 0.72
CA ILE A 93 0.25 0.36 1.24
C ILE A 93 -0.07 -0.68 2.33
N VAL A 94 -0.30 -0.21 3.54
CA VAL A 94 -0.67 -1.06 4.67
C VAL A 94 -2.14 -0.82 4.98
N CYS A 95 -2.92 -1.90 4.97
CA CYS A 95 -4.35 -1.87 5.28
C CYS A 95 -4.59 -2.55 6.62
N ASN A 96 -5.24 -1.83 7.55
CA ASN A 96 -5.71 -2.43 8.78
C ASN A 96 -7.15 -2.90 8.57
N MET A 97 -7.32 -4.21 8.48
CA MET A 97 -8.61 -4.82 8.17
C MET A 97 -9.59 -4.77 9.34
N ASP A 98 -9.11 -4.51 10.55
CA ASP A 98 -9.97 -4.47 11.74
C ASP A 98 -10.79 -3.17 11.79
N ASN A 99 -10.20 -2.05 11.37
CA ASN A 99 -10.87 -0.75 11.41
C ASN A 99 -11.00 -0.09 10.04
N MET A 100 -10.64 -0.79 8.98
CA MET A 100 -10.76 -0.32 7.59
C MET A 100 -10.06 1.01 7.36
N THR A 101 -8.82 1.09 7.79
CA THR A 101 -7.93 2.22 7.52
C THR A 101 -6.75 1.77 6.67
N LEU A 102 -6.18 2.68 5.90
CA LEU A 102 -4.96 2.41 5.16
C LEU A 102 -4.03 3.62 5.18
N SER A 103 -2.76 3.35 4.93
CA SER A 103 -1.72 4.38 4.80
C SER A 103 -0.67 3.91 3.81
N GLN A 104 -0.05 4.86 3.12
CA GLN A 104 1.22 4.59 2.48
C GLN A 104 2.31 4.76 3.53
N VAL A 105 3.01 3.67 3.82
CA VAL A 105 4.08 3.64 4.81
C VAL A 105 5.40 3.83 4.07
N VAL A 106 6.06 4.97 4.30
CA VAL A 106 7.34 5.24 3.65
C VAL A 106 8.45 4.66 4.52
N LEU A 107 9.15 3.66 4.00
CA LEU A 107 10.24 2.99 4.70
C LEU A 107 11.54 3.81 4.61
N ASP A 108 12.40 3.65 5.61
CA ASP A 108 13.74 4.24 5.59
C ASP A 108 14.62 3.41 4.65
N ILE A 109 15.00 4.00 3.52
CA ILE A 109 15.81 3.33 2.52
C ILE A 109 17.21 2.97 3.04
N ALA A 110 17.71 3.71 4.04
CA ALA A 110 18.98 3.39 4.68
C ALA A 110 18.89 2.10 5.50
N LYS A 111 17.71 1.83 6.08
CA LYS A 111 17.44 0.59 6.83
C LYS A 111 17.05 -0.56 5.89
N TYR A 112 16.41 -0.25 4.77
CA TYR A 112 15.92 -1.24 3.81
C TYR A 112 16.45 -0.96 2.39
N PRO A 113 17.76 -0.98 2.18
CA PRO A 113 18.33 -0.64 0.86
C PRO A 113 17.90 -1.60 -0.24
N GLN A 114 17.52 -2.84 0.12
CA GLN A 114 17.08 -3.86 -0.83
C GLN A 114 15.72 -3.51 -1.48
N TYR A 115 14.97 -2.54 -0.94
CA TYR A 115 13.67 -2.13 -1.46
C TYR A 115 13.74 -0.82 -2.27
N GLY A 116 14.88 -0.19 -2.29
CA GLY A 116 15.09 1.05 -3.04
C GLY A 116 15.25 0.88 -4.53
#